data_cb30c9aff62128f95aeb6855c57ffb39
#
_entry.id   cb30c9aff62128f95aeb6855c57ffb39
#
_cell.length_a   1.000
_cell.length_b   1.000
_cell.length_c   1.000
_cell.angle_alpha   90.00
_cell.angle_beta   90.00
_cell.angle_gamma   90.00
#
_symmetry.space_group_name_H-M   'P 1'
#
loop_
_entity.id
_entity.type
_entity.pdbx_description
1 polymer ?
#
loop_
_entity_poly.entity_id
_entity_poly.type
_entity_poly.pdbx_seq_one_letter_code
_entity_poly.pdbx_strand_id
1 'polypeptide(L)'
;KSLPIPKKDLALIYADEIVSMPEVSERGIMAVNEIQLQNGASFYDLYLTPSSQKKSVDIEGDIGPKGWMPQVSGTFPGTKLTITEWMHNNISSGFVAIQKNCGPNWKIIGTKLNPLFLTGKISEDKDSSLCEISLKAAKKSKRPYILYNYEEIGAEEPGGSGDCDCAPLIDIIG
;
A
#
# COMPACT_ATOMS: atom_id res chain seq x y z
N LYS A 1 -2.39 18.84 -7.09
CA LYS A 1 -3.69 18.15 -7.26
C LYS A 1 -3.81 17.13 -6.14
N SER A 2 -4.87 17.23 -5.35
CA SER A 2 -5.11 16.28 -4.25
C SER A 2 -5.26 14.87 -4.79
N LEU A 3 -4.76 13.91 -4.03
CA LEU A 3 -4.86 12.50 -4.34
C LEU A 3 -6.32 12.07 -4.18
N PRO A 4 -6.99 11.56 -5.22
CA PRO A 4 -8.36 11.07 -5.07
C PRO A 4 -8.38 9.82 -4.18
N ILE A 5 -9.53 9.58 -3.53
CA ILE A 5 -9.71 8.39 -2.70
C ILE A 5 -9.76 7.14 -3.59
N PRO A 6 -8.96 6.08 -3.29
CA PRO A 6 -9.02 4.83 -4.03
C PRO A 6 -10.39 4.17 -3.98
N LYS A 7 -10.83 3.59 -5.10
CA LYS A 7 -12.10 2.84 -5.18
C LYS A 7 -12.00 1.42 -4.60
N LYS A 8 -10.80 0.90 -4.45
CA LYS A 8 -10.50 -0.44 -3.94
C LYS A 8 -9.68 -0.33 -2.67
N ASP A 9 -9.62 -1.40 -1.91
CA ASP A 9 -8.87 -1.45 -0.66
C ASP A 9 -7.35 -1.33 -0.83
N LEU A 10 -6.86 -1.53 -2.05
CA LEU A 10 -5.46 -1.37 -2.42
C LEU A 10 -5.33 -0.60 -3.72
N ALA A 11 -4.55 0.45 -3.70
CA ALA A 11 -4.13 1.19 -4.88
C ALA A 11 -2.61 1.33 -4.92
N LEU A 12 -2.06 1.42 -6.11
CA LEU A 12 -0.63 1.56 -6.36
C LEU A 12 -0.34 2.84 -7.12
N ILE A 13 0.74 3.51 -6.75
CA ILE A 13 1.30 4.65 -7.48
C ILE A 13 2.70 4.25 -7.92
N TYR A 14 3.07 4.55 -9.16
CA TYR A 14 4.47 4.43 -9.57
C TYR A 14 5.33 5.44 -8.81
N ALA A 15 6.43 4.97 -8.25
CA ALA A 15 7.29 5.81 -7.42
C ALA A 15 7.92 6.98 -8.17
N ASP A 16 8.15 6.83 -9.47
CA ASP A 16 8.66 7.87 -10.38
C ASP A 16 7.62 8.96 -10.68
N GLU A 17 6.33 8.65 -10.61
CA GLU A 17 5.24 9.63 -10.77
C GLU A 17 5.01 10.51 -9.52
N ILE A 18 5.64 10.20 -8.40
CA ILE A 18 5.54 10.98 -7.17
C ILE A 18 6.53 12.16 -7.22
N VAL A 19 6.04 13.37 -7.06
CA VAL A 19 6.88 14.57 -6.91
C VAL A 19 7.45 14.63 -5.50
N SER A 20 6.56 14.60 -4.49
CA SER A 20 6.95 14.58 -3.07
C SER A 20 6.04 13.70 -2.24
N MET A 21 6.65 13.04 -1.25
CA MET A 21 5.92 12.31 -0.21
C MET A 21 5.33 13.28 0.80
N PRO A 22 4.21 12.92 1.49
CA PRO A 22 3.66 13.76 2.53
C PRO A 22 4.64 13.93 3.68
N GLU A 23 4.66 15.09 4.26
CA GLU A 23 5.30 15.33 5.55
C GLU A 23 4.54 14.60 6.64
N VAL A 24 5.23 14.22 7.69
CA VAL A 24 4.64 13.52 8.82
C VAL A 24 4.71 14.35 10.07
N SER A 25 3.70 14.18 10.94
CA SER A 25 3.63 14.83 12.23
C SER A 25 4.86 14.52 13.10
N GLU A 26 5.05 15.27 14.18
CA GLU A 26 6.14 15.05 15.16
C GLU A 26 6.15 13.61 15.72
N ARG A 27 4.98 12.97 15.82
CA ARG A 27 4.87 11.56 16.21
C ARG A 27 5.34 10.58 15.13
N GLY A 28 5.61 11.06 13.91
CA GLY A 28 6.32 10.34 12.86
C GLY A 28 5.50 9.38 12.01
N ILE A 29 4.17 9.32 12.17
CA ILE A 29 3.31 8.36 11.44
C ILE A 29 2.20 9.04 10.66
N MET A 30 1.55 10.08 11.20
CA MET A 30 0.45 10.77 10.53
C MET A 30 0.95 11.74 9.46
N ALA A 31 0.37 11.68 8.27
CA ALA A 31 0.58 12.67 7.24
C ALA A 31 -0.06 14.00 7.63
N VAL A 32 0.63 15.10 7.39
CA VAL A 32 0.12 16.47 7.64
C VAL A 32 -0.19 17.24 6.37
N ASN A 33 0.22 16.73 5.22
CA ASN A 33 -0.08 17.30 3.92
C ASN A 33 -0.25 16.20 2.86
N GLU A 34 -0.60 16.59 1.65
CA GLU A 34 -0.89 15.69 0.55
C GLU A 34 0.37 15.11 -0.12
N ILE A 35 0.23 13.90 -0.67
CA ILE A 35 1.14 13.39 -1.70
C ILE A 35 1.04 14.28 -2.95
N GLN A 36 2.17 14.72 -3.46
CA GLN A 36 2.22 15.47 -4.71
C GLN A 36 2.58 14.55 -5.86
N LEU A 37 1.71 14.45 -6.84
CA LEU A 37 1.93 13.67 -8.06
C LEU A 37 2.29 14.57 -9.25
N GLN A 38 2.95 14.01 -10.24
CA GLN A 38 3.19 14.65 -11.53
C GLN A 38 1.85 14.94 -12.24
N ASN A 39 1.86 15.91 -13.16
CA ASN A 39 0.68 16.19 -13.97
C ASN A 39 0.29 14.98 -14.83
N GLY A 40 -0.97 14.56 -14.72
CA GLY A 40 -1.49 13.40 -15.43
C GLY A 40 -1.26 12.07 -14.73
N ALA A 41 -0.43 12.03 -13.68
CA ALA A 41 -0.28 10.83 -12.86
C ALA A 41 -1.51 10.55 -11.99
N SER A 42 -1.77 9.28 -11.79
CA SER A 42 -2.83 8.81 -10.88
C SER A 42 -2.42 7.47 -10.28
N PHE A 43 -3.20 6.99 -9.32
CA PHE A 43 -3.00 5.65 -8.82
C PHE A 43 -3.80 4.62 -9.62
N TYR A 44 -3.39 3.37 -9.49
CA TYR A 44 -4.04 2.21 -10.09
C TYR A 44 -4.66 1.36 -8.99
N ASP A 45 -5.97 1.15 -9.09
CA ASP A 45 -6.66 0.22 -8.19
C ASP A 45 -6.26 -1.23 -8.53
N LEU A 46 -5.63 -1.91 -7.59
CA LEU A 46 -5.27 -3.33 -7.72
C LEU A 46 -6.28 -4.18 -6.96
N TYR A 47 -7.00 -5.03 -7.69
CA TYR A 47 -7.86 -6.01 -7.06
C TYR A 47 -7.05 -7.22 -6.60
N LEU A 48 -7.13 -7.51 -5.32
CA LEU A 48 -6.68 -8.77 -4.72
C LEU A 48 -7.83 -9.36 -3.92
N THR A 49 -7.92 -10.68 -3.87
CA THR A 49 -8.96 -11.36 -3.08
C THR A 49 -8.90 -10.89 -1.63
N PRO A 50 -9.97 -10.30 -1.06
CA PRO A 50 -9.93 -9.67 0.26
C PRO A 50 -9.43 -10.60 1.36
N SER A 51 -9.87 -11.86 1.37
CA SER A 51 -9.45 -12.87 2.35
C SER A 51 -7.96 -13.27 2.25
N SER A 52 -7.30 -12.99 1.14
CA SER A 52 -5.89 -13.31 0.91
C SER A 52 -4.94 -12.14 1.16
N GLN A 53 -5.48 -10.93 1.30
CA GLN A 53 -4.66 -9.75 1.50
C GLN A 53 -3.94 -9.81 2.84
N LYS A 54 -2.63 -9.78 2.80
CA LYS A 54 -1.76 -9.74 3.97
C LYS A 54 -0.92 -8.48 3.93
N LYS A 55 -0.81 -7.87 5.09
CA LYS A 55 0.11 -6.77 5.36
C LYS A 55 1.09 -7.28 6.39
N SER A 56 2.35 -7.28 6.10
CA SER A 56 3.37 -7.49 7.11
C SER A 56 4.32 -6.31 7.11
N VAL A 57 4.70 -5.92 8.29
CA VAL A 57 5.73 -4.91 8.50
C VAL A 57 6.64 -5.44 9.58
N ASP A 58 7.68 -6.11 9.17
CA ASP A 58 8.60 -6.78 10.07
C ASP A 58 9.73 -5.85 10.47
N ILE A 59 10.19 -5.95 11.71
CA ILE A 59 11.40 -5.28 12.17
C ILE A 59 12.56 -6.20 11.85
N GLU A 60 13.41 -5.80 10.94
CA GLU A 60 14.62 -6.52 10.57
C GLU A 60 15.89 -5.81 11.06
N GLY A 61 16.83 -6.58 11.53
CA GLY A 61 18.17 -6.13 11.94
C GLY A 61 18.63 -6.78 13.23
N ASP A 62 19.94 -7.00 13.31
CA ASP A 62 20.62 -7.46 14.52
C ASP A 62 20.69 -6.35 15.59
N ILE A 63 21.37 -6.62 16.70
CA ILE A 63 21.64 -5.64 17.75
C ILE A 63 22.42 -4.46 17.13
N GLY A 64 21.71 -3.44 16.68
CA GLY A 64 22.26 -2.31 15.93
C GLY A 64 21.17 -1.59 15.13
N PRO A 65 21.40 -1.21 13.88
CA PRO A 65 20.44 -0.46 13.08
C PRO A 65 19.26 -1.32 12.66
N LYS A 66 18.19 -1.30 13.47
CA LYS A 66 16.91 -1.91 13.15
C LYS A 66 16.13 -1.01 12.19
N GLY A 67 15.30 -1.61 11.36
CA GLY A 67 14.42 -0.91 10.44
C GLY A 67 13.22 -1.76 10.09
N TRP A 68 12.24 -1.11 9.46
CA TRP A 68 11.00 -1.74 9.05
C TRP A 68 11.11 -2.24 7.61
N MET A 69 10.66 -3.47 7.37
CA MET A 69 10.55 -4.05 6.03
C MET A 69 9.06 -4.23 5.68
N PRO A 70 8.46 -3.20 5.06
CA PRO A 70 7.05 -3.30 4.67
C PRO A 70 6.87 -4.20 3.45
N GLN A 71 5.80 -5.00 3.51
CA GLN A 71 5.37 -5.89 2.45
C GLN A 71 3.84 -5.90 2.37
N VAL A 72 3.32 -5.86 1.16
CA VAL A 72 1.90 -6.06 0.86
C VAL A 72 1.78 -7.25 -0.06
N SER A 73 0.93 -8.20 0.26
CA SER A 73 0.73 -9.39 -0.57
C SER A 73 -0.74 -9.79 -0.62
N GLY A 74 -1.07 -10.55 -1.64
CA GLY A 74 -2.38 -11.12 -1.82
C GLY A 74 -2.45 -11.97 -3.06
N THR A 75 -3.60 -12.57 -3.30
CA THR A 75 -3.82 -13.43 -4.47
C THR A 75 -4.84 -12.82 -5.41
N PHE A 76 -4.56 -12.96 -6.69
CA PHE A 76 -5.51 -12.66 -7.74
C PHE A 76 -6.09 -13.98 -8.26
N PRO A 77 -7.42 -14.12 -8.35
CA PRO A 77 -8.04 -15.37 -8.81
C PRO A 77 -7.83 -15.55 -10.31
N GLY A 78 -7.22 -16.67 -10.66
CA GLY A 78 -6.93 -17.06 -12.04
C GLY A 78 -5.67 -16.43 -12.63
N THR A 79 -5.30 -16.91 -13.82
CA THR A 79 -4.14 -16.48 -14.61
C THR A 79 -4.60 -15.74 -15.85
N LYS A 80 -5.44 -14.71 -15.68
CA LYS A 80 -5.93 -13.90 -16.78
C LYS A 80 -4.79 -13.16 -17.47
N LEU A 81 -4.86 -13.05 -18.79
CA LEU A 81 -3.88 -12.34 -19.61
C LEU A 81 -3.54 -10.95 -19.04
N THR A 82 -4.56 -10.19 -18.64
CA THR A 82 -4.39 -8.83 -18.10
C THR A 82 -3.49 -8.77 -16.87
N ILE A 83 -3.61 -9.69 -15.92
CA ILE A 83 -2.75 -9.69 -14.72
C ILE A 83 -1.35 -10.17 -15.05
N THR A 84 -1.22 -11.14 -15.94
CA THR A 84 0.07 -11.64 -16.38
C THR A 84 0.86 -10.59 -17.16
N GLU A 85 0.21 -9.87 -18.06
CA GLU A 85 0.80 -8.74 -18.79
C GLU A 85 1.19 -7.62 -17.84
N TRP A 86 0.32 -7.29 -16.87
CA TRP A 86 0.64 -6.29 -15.86
C TRP A 86 1.87 -6.67 -15.06
N MET A 87 1.98 -7.92 -14.58
CA MET A 87 3.15 -8.39 -13.85
C MET A 87 4.42 -8.34 -14.72
N HIS A 88 4.32 -8.77 -15.99
CA HIS A 88 5.44 -8.74 -16.92
C HIS A 88 5.96 -7.32 -17.16
N ASN A 89 5.05 -6.39 -17.41
CA ASN A 89 5.40 -5.01 -17.71
C ASN A 89 5.93 -4.25 -16.49
N ASN A 90 5.64 -4.72 -15.28
CA ASN A 90 5.97 -4.04 -14.04
C ASN A 90 7.03 -4.75 -13.18
N ILE A 91 7.71 -5.73 -13.73
CA ILE A 91 8.68 -6.54 -12.98
C ILE A 91 9.83 -5.71 -12.35
N SER A 92 10.18 -4.59 -12.96
CA SER A 92 11.23 -3.68 -12.48
C SER A 92 10.69 -2.34 -11.96
N SER A 93 9.37 -2.18 -11.94
CA SER A 93 8.74 -0.94 -11.49
C SER A 93 8.70 -0.85 -9.96
N GLY A 94 8.98 0.33 -9.43
CA GLY A 94 8.83 0.63 -8.01
C GLY A 94 7.46 1.25 -7.73
N PHE A 95 6.82 0.82 -6.66
CA PHE A 95 5.49 1.26 -6.27
C PHE A 95 5.44 1.84 -4.85
N VAL A 96 4.50 2.74 -4.64
CA VAL A 96 4.00 3.10 -3.33
C VAL A 96 2.58 2.60 -3.24
N ALA A 97 2.29 1.79 -2.22
CA ALA A 97 0.97 1.22 -2.02
C ALA A 97 0.15 2.09 -1.07
N ILE A 98 -1.10 2.32 -1.42
CA ILE A 98 -2.10 2.94 -0.57
C ILE A 98 -3.13 1.88 -0.24
N GLN A 99 -3.27 1.58 1.03
CA GLN A 99 -4.16 0.53 1.48
C GLN A 99 -5.12 1.04 2.55
N LYS A 100 -6.42 0.70 2.38
CA LYS A 100 -7.44 1.03 3.35
C LYS A 100 -7.10 0.43 4.71
N ASN A 101 -7.22 1.23 5.74
CA ASN A 101 -7.13 0.83 7.12
C ASN A 101 -8.54 0.89 7.75
N CYS A 102 -8.66 0.50 8.99
CA CYS A 102 -9.91 0.68 9.73
C CYS A 102 -10.25 2.17 9.90
N GLY A 103 -11.51 2.52 9.72
CA GLY A 103 -11.98 3.91 9.80
C GLY A 103 -11.54 4.78 8.61
N PRO A 104 -11.43 6.11 8.80
CA PRO A 104 -11.13 7.06 7.73
C PRO A 104 -9.66 7.06 7.29
N ASN A 105 -8.82 6.29 7.95
CA ASN A 105 -7.39 6.29 7.69
C ASN A 105 -6.98 5.30 6.60
N TRP A 106 -6.04 5.72 5.78
CA TRP A 106 -5.36 4.89 4.80
C TRP A 106 -3.90 4.73 5.19
N LYS A 107 -3.28 3.62 4.80
CA LYS A 107 -1.84 3.39 4.99
C LYS A 107 -1.11 3.61 3.69
N ILE A 108 -0.14 4.49 3.70
CA ILE A 108 0.83 4.64 2.63
C ILE A 108 2.03 3.76 2.99
N ILE A 109 2.33 2.79 2.16
CA ILE A 109 3.37 1.78 2.36
C ILE A 109 4.41 1.93 1.25
N GLY A 110 5.66 2.04 1.63
CA GLY A 110 6.74 2.42 0.73
C GLY A 110 6.88 3.94 0.59
N THR A 111 7.94 4.37 -0.05
CA THR A 111 8.22 5.78 -0.33
C THR A 111 8.86 5.94 -1.71
N LYS A 112 8.90 7.16 -2.23
CA LYS A 112 9.62 7.44 -3.49
C LYS A 112 11.08 6.97 -3.47
N LEU A 113 11.77 7.11 -2.33
CA LEU A 113 13.18 6.73 -2.18
C LEU A 113 13.38 5.26 -1.79
N ASN A 114 12.35 4.60 -1.31
CA ASN A 114 12.34 3.18 -0.97
C ASN A 114 11.01 2.57 -1.40
N PRO A 115 10.82 2.41 -2.71
CA PRO A 115 9.59 1.85 -3.24
C PRO A 115 9.48 0.35 -2.97
N LEU A 116 8.28 -0.16 -3.14
CA LEU A 116 7.98 -1.58 -3.13
C LEU A 116 8.20 -2.13 -4.54
N PHE A 117 8.85 -3.27 -4.63
CA PHE A 117 9.06 -3.98 -5.89
C PHE A 117 8.20 -5.25 -5.95
N LEU A 118 7.74 -5.54 -7.16
CA LEU A 118 6.93 -6.70 -7.43
C LEU A 118 7.77 -7.98 -7.26
N THR A 119 7.26 -8.86 -6.42
CA THR A 119 7.63 -10.26 -6.38
C THR A 119 6.35 -11.07 -6.45
N GLY A 120 6.37 -12.23 -7.09
CA GLY A 120 5.14 -12.97 -7.24
C GLY A 120 5.36 -14.35 -7.80
N LYS A 121 4.30 -15.12 -7.82
CA LYS A 121 4.30 -16.48 -8.34
C LYS A 121 3.00 -16.72 -9.09
N ILE A 122 3.12 -17.34 -10.25
CA ILE A 122 1.99 -17.87 -10.99
C ILE A 122 1.99 -19.39 -10.76
N SER A 123 0.89 -19.90 -10.24
CA SER A 123 0.70 -21.34 -10.00
C SER A 123 -0.52 -21.82 -10.76
N GLU A 124 -0.36 -22.88 -11.53
CA GLU A 124 -1.43 -23.54 -12.27
C GLU A 124 -1.41 -25.02 -11.93
N ASP A 125 -2.52 -25.51 -11.36
CA ASP A 125 -2.78 -26.89 -11.10
C ASP A 125 -4.00 -27.34 -11.91
N LYS A 126 -4.29 -28.65 -11.92
CA LYS A 126 -5.43 -29.22 -12.66
C LYS A 126 -6.77 -28.60 -12.25
N ASP A 127 -6.90 -28.18 -10.99
CA ASP A 127 -8.14 -27.74 -10.39
C ASP A 127 -8.15 -26.25 -10.03
N SER A 128 -7.01 -25.55 -10.11
CA SER A 128 -6.92 -24.15 -9.74
C SER A 128 -5.79 -23.40 -10.47
N SER A 129 -6.06 -22.15 -10.78
CA SER A 129 -5.03 -21.21 -11.22
C SER A 129 -5.03 -19.99 -10.30
N LEU A 130 -3.84 -19.57 -9.88
CA LEU A 130 -3.67 -18.51 -8.88
C LEU A 130 -2.44 -17.66 -9.21
N CYS A 131 -2.61 -16.34 -9.15
CA CYS A 131 -1.49 -15.41 -9.14
C CYS A 131 -1.25 -14.90 -7.73
N GLU A 132 -0.10 -15.20 -7.17
CA GLU A 132 0.36 -14.58 -5.93
C GLU A 132 1.13 -13.30 -6.26
N ILE A 133 0.67 -12.19 -5.72
CA ILE A 133 1.29 -10.89 -5.90
C ILE A 133 1.83 -10.43 -4.55
N SER A 134 3.10 -10.08 -4.52
CA SER A 134 3.74 -9.51 -3.34
C SER A 134 4.57 -8.29 -3.75
N LEU A 135 4.43 -7.24 -2.99
CA LEU A 135 5.16 -5.99 -3.13
C LEU A 135 6.01 -5.81 -1.88
N LYS A 136 7.32 -5.84 -2.01
CA LYS A 136 8.25 -5.76 -0.88
C LYS A 136 9.25 -4.62 -1.09
N ALA A 137 9.56 -3.89 -0.01
CA ALA A 137 10.61 -2.88 -0.02
C ALA A 137 11.99 -3.52 -0.17
N ALA A 138 12.87 -2.87 -0.94
CA ALA A 138 14.24 -3.36 -1.13
C ALA A 138 15.16 -3.02 0.04
N LYS A 139 14.83 -1.96 0.80
CA LYS A 139 15.65 -1.46 1.92
C LYS A 139 14.78 -1.27 3.16
N LYS A 140 15.43 -1.27 4.32
CA LYS A 140 14.77 -0.95 5.58
C LYS A 140 14.32 0.51 5.61
N SER A 141 13.11 0.74 6.10
CA SER A 141 12.52 2.05 6.31
C SER A 141 12.63 2.49 7.75
N LYS A 142 12.69 3.80 7.99
CA LYS A 142 12.61 4.37 9.34
C LYS A 142 11.21 4.22 9.96
N ARG A 143 10.17 4.09 9.10
CA ARG A 143 8.76 4.02 9.48
C ARG A 143 8.11 2.78 8.89
N PRO A 144 7.15 2.18 9.59
CA PRO A 144 6.41 1.03 9.06
C PRO A 144 5.50 1.43 7.88
N TYR A 145 4.81 2.55 8.01
CA TYR A 145 3.90 3.14 7.04
C TYR A 145 3.63 4.60 7.43
N ILE A 146 2.91 5.33 6.59
CA ILE A 146 2.36 6.67 6.90
C ILE A 146 0.84 6.52 6.92
N LEU A 147 0.20 6.99 7.99
CA LEU A 147 -1.25 7.10 8.06
C LEU A 147 -1.69 8.37 7.34
N TYR A 148 -2.63 8.20 6.41
CA TYR A 148 -3.16 9.27 5.58
C TYR A 148 -4.65 9.38 5.82
N ASN A 149 -5.09 10.51 6.34
CA ASN A 149 -6.50 10.81 6.57
C ASN A 149 -6.98 11.82 5.54
N TYR A 150 -7.80 11.38 4.60
CA TYR A 150 -8.32 12.22 3.53
C TYR A 150 -9.21 13.35 4.05
N GLU A 151 -9.99 13.13 5.13
CA GLU A 151 -10.88 14.13 5.72
C GLU A 151 -10.09 15.29 6.34
N GLU A 152 -9.03 14.98 7.10
CA GLU A 152 -8.18 15.98 7.76
C GLU A 152 -7.35 16.79 6.76
N ILE A 153 -7.00 16.18 5.63
CA ILE A 153 -6.19 16.80 4.57
C ILE A 153 -7.05 17.58 3.58
N GLY A 154 -8.40 17.49 3.67
CA GLY A 154 -9.34 18.30 2.88
C GLY A 154 -9.73 17.69 1.54
N ALA A 155 -9.67 16.36 1.37
CA ALA A 155 -10.18 15.68 0.21
C ALA A 155 -11.67 15.33 0.39
N GLU A 156 -12.52 15.67 -0.58
CA GLU A 156 -13.95 15.33 -0.57
C GLU A 156 -14.15 13.80 -0.71
N GLU A 157 -14.93 13.22 0.19
CA GLU A 157 -15.33 11.82 0.12
C GLU A 157 -16.32 11.55 -1.03
N PRO A 158 -16.07 10.54 -1.88
CA PRO A 158 -17.14 9.91 -2.62
C PRO A 158 -17.87 8.93 -1.68
N GLY A 159 -19.09 9.27 -1.29
CA GLY A 159 -19.89 8.54 -0.32
C GLY A 159 -19.88 7.02 -0.52
N GLY A 160 -19.52 6.32 0.52
CA GLY A 160 -19.52 4.88 0.62
C GLY A 160 -19.16 4.42 2.02
N SER A 161 -20.20 4.20 2.85
CA SER A 161 -20.04 3.60 4.16
C SER A 161 -19.65 2.12 4.01
N GLY A 162 -18.42 1.79 4.33
CA GLY A 162 -17.98 0.44 4.55
C GLY A 162 -17.64 0.27 6.03
N ASP A 163 -18.55 -0.34 6.78
CA ASP A 163 -18.28 -0.73 8.15
C ASP A 163 -17.12 -1.73 8.19
N CYS A 164 -15.96 -1.25 8.62
CA CYS A 164 -14.90 -2.13 9.07
C CYS A 164 -15.07 -2.32 10.58
N ASP A 165 -15.43 -3.53 11.00
CA ASP A 165 -15.36 -3.92 12.40
C ASP A 165 -13.92 -3.84 12.91
N CYS A 166 -13.55 -2.68 13.40
CA CYS A 166 -12.30 -2.52 14.14
C CYS A 166 -12.60 -2.85 15.59
N ALA A 167 -12.01 -3.91 16.09
CA ALA A 167 -11.98 -4.16 17.53
C ALA A 167 -11.43 -2.91 18.23
N PRO A 168 -12.05 -2.44 19.33
CA PRO A 168 -11.61 -1.26 20.04
C PRO A 168 -10.16 -1.45 20.46
N LEU A 169 -9.34 -0.41 20.20
CA LEU A 169 -8.00 -0.34 20.76
C LEU A 169 -8.13 -0.44 22.28
N ILE A 170 -7.61 -1.53 22.84
CA ILE A 170 -7.46 -1.65 24.29
C ILE A 170 -6.49 -0.54 24.70
N ASP A 171 -6.97 0.37 25.52
CA ASP A 171 -6.15 1.38 26.18
C ASP A 171 -5.06 0.67 26.99
N ILE A 172 -3.88 0.52 26.42
CA ILE A 172 -2.67 0.17 27.15
C ILE A 172 -2.05 1.49 27.62
N ILE A 173 -2.67 2.10 28.61
CA ILE A 173 -2.04 3.10 29.46
C ILE A 173 -2.29 2.66 30.89
N GLY A 174 -1.35 1.95 31.40
CA GLY A 174 -1.11 1.72 32.81
C GLY A 174 0.21 2.30 33.17
#